data_bd5935c6b65ff12833bd091f108718e2
#
_entry.id   bd5935c6b65ff12833bd091f108718e2
#
_cell.length_a   1.000
_cell.length_b   1.000
_cell.length_c   1.000
_cell.angle_alpha   90.00
_cell.angle_beta   90.00
_cell.angle_gamma   90.00
#
_symmetry.space_group_name_H-M   'P 1'
#
loop_
_entity.id
_entity.type
_entity.pdbx_description
1 polymer ?
#
loop_
_entity_poly.entity_id
_entity_poly.type
_entity_poly.pdbx_seq_one_letter_code
_entity_poly.pdbx_strand_id
1 'polypeptide(L)'
;MELELAYRPTGKQLAFHASTADEVLYGGAAGGGKSYAICWDALMRCLKYPQTHAYLFRRTYPELEMTLVRTMARIAPKELGKYVASAHELRLSNGSVIHFCHLSNEGEGLLKYQGAEIHWLYFDELTHFTKAKCFGGRIFTYTERLEIA
;
A
#
# COMPACT_ATOMS: atom_id res chain seq x y z
N MET A 1 -11.50 0.46 -22.41
CA MET A 1 -12.45 1.11 -21.46
C MET A 1 -11.73 2.25 -20.79
N GLU A 2 -12.24 3.45 -20.99
CA GLU A 2 -11.69 4.63 -20.36
C GLU A 2 -12.38 4.80 -19.00
N LEU A 3 -11.59 4.73 -17.91
CA LEU A 3 -12.10 4.90 -16.55
C LEU A 3 -11.74 6.31 -16.09
N GLU A 4 -12.74 7.10 -15.77
CA GLU A 4 -12.52 8.40 -15.15
C GLU A 4 -12.18 8.20 -13.67
N LEU A 5 -10.96 8.56 -13.32
CA LEU A 5 -10.44 8.38 -11.97
C LEU A 5 -10.64 9.68 -11.17
N ALA A 6 -11.28 9.56 -10.02
CA ALA A 6 -11.64 10.71 -9.17
C ALA A 6 -10.43 11.35 -8.46
N TYR A 7 -9.24 10.75 -8.55
CA TYR A 7 -8.04 11.24 -7.91
C TYR A 7 -7.31 12.29 -8.75
N ARG A 8 -7.11 13.45 -8.16
CA ARG A 8 -6.30 14.53 -8.75
C ARG A 8 -5.13 14.82 -7.81
N PRO A 9 -3.93 14.34 -8.13
CA PRO A 9 -2.78 14.49 -7.24
C PRO A 9 -2.31 15.95 -7.13
N THR A 10 -1.91 16.34 -5.93
CA THR A 10 -1.19 17.59 -5.68
C THR A 10 0.24 17.51 -6.20
N GLY A 11 0.99 18.63 -6.20
CA GLY A 11 2.39 18.65 -6.64
C GLY A 11 3.28 17.66 -5.87
N LYS A 12 3.09 17.52 -4.55
CA LYS A 12 3.83 16.52 -3.72
C LYS A 12 3.46 15.09 -4.08
N GLN A 13 2.18 14.83 -4.28
CA GLN A 13 1.72 13.49 -4.68
C GLN A 13 2.24 13.12 -6.07
N LEU A 14 2.26 14.05 -7.01
CA LEU A 14 2.86 13.83 -8.33
C LEU A 14 4.35 13.50 -8.24
N ALA A 15 5.10 14.23 -7.43
CA ALA A 15 6.51 13.96 -7.21
C ALA A 15 6.75 12.57 -6.61
N PHE A 16 5.91 12.16 -5.67
CA PHE A 16 5.92 10.82 -5.09
C PHE A 16 5.69 9.74 -6.15
N HIS A 17 4.66 9.88 -6.96
CA HIS A 17 4.33 8.91 -8.01
C HIS A 17 5.40 8.85 -9.12
N ALA A 18 6.02 9.97 -9.43
CA ALA A 18 7.03 10.07 -10.49
C ALA A 18 8.44 9.63 -10.05
N SER A 19 8.68 9.46 -8.75
CA SER A 19 9.99 9.06 -8.25
C SER A 19 10.40 7.68 -8.77
N THR A 20 11.64 7.54 -9.20
CA THR A 20 12.26 6.28 -9.64
C THR A 20 13.16 5.66 -8.57
N ALA A 21 13.22 6.25 -7.38
CA ALA A 21 14.00 5.73 -6.27
C ALA A 21 13.43 4.40 -5.77
N ASP A 22 14.32 3.52 -5.29
CA ASP A 22 13.92 2.22 -4.72
C ASP A 22 13.19 2.41 -3.39
N GLU A 23 13.56 3.44 -2.63
CA GLU A 23 12.90 3.80 -1.38
C GLU A 23 12.50 5.28 -1.41
N VAL A 24 11.26 5.56 -1.02
CA VAL A 24 10.73 6.92 -0.98
C VAL A 24 10.10 7.20 0.38
N LEU A 25 10.57 8.26 1.02
CA LEU A 25 9.96 8.77 2.23
C LEU A 25 9.10 9.99 1.89
N TYR A 26 7.80 9.85 2.07
CA TYR A 26 6.84 10.95 1.88
C TYR A 26 6.51 11.57 3.24
N GLY A 27 7.16 12.67 3.55
CA GLY A 27 6.96 13.41 4.78
C GLY A 27 5.88 14.49 4.69
N GLY A 28 5.38 14.90 5.83
CA GLY A 28 4.43 16.01 5.92
C GLY A 28 3.49 15.90 7.12
N ALA A 29 2.80 17.00 7.42
CA ALA A 29 1.81 17.05 8.49
C ALA A 29 0.58 16.18 8.19
N ALA A 30 -0.19 15.88 9.22
CA ALA A 30 -1.49 15.23 9.08
C ALA A 30 -2.37 16.01 8.09
N GLY A 31 -3.09 15.30 7.22
CA GLY A 31 -3.94 15.91 6.19
C GLY A 31 -3.22 16.21 4.87
N GLY A 32 -1.94 15.83 4.72
CA GLY A 32 -1.18 16.04 3.48
C GLY A 32 -1.51 15.11 2.32
N GLY A 33 -2.59 14.33 2.40
CA GLY A 33 -3.02 13.41 1.35
C GLY A 33 -2.14 12.18 1.18
N LYS A 34 -1.36 11.82 2.18
CA LYS A 34 -0.43 10.68 2.15
C LYS A 34 -1.13 9.34 1.93
N SER A 35 -2.21 9.08 2.65
CA SER A 35 -2.97 7.83 2.50
C SER A 35 -3.61 7.70 1.11
N TYR A 36 -4.08 8.81 0.53
CA TYR A 36 -4.55 8.84 -0.85
C TYR A 36 -3.43 8.53 -1.83
N ALA A 37 -2.24 9.13 -1.63
CA ALA A 37 -1.07 8.89 -2.47
C ALA A 37 -0.63 7.43 -2.46
N ILE A 38 -0.58 6.81 -1.27
CA ILE A 38 -0.24 5.39 -1.12
C ILE A 38 -1.24 4.50 -1.86
N CYS A 39 -2.52 4.68 -1.61
CA CYS A 39 -3.57 3.87 -2.25
C CYS A 39 -3.56 4.02 -3.76
N TRP A 40 -3.41 5.24 -4.24
CA TRP A 40 -3.35 5.52 -5.66
C TRP A 40 -2.11 4.92 -6.33
N ASP A 41 -0.94 5.09 -5.74
CA ASP A 41 0.31 4.55 -6.27
C ASP A 41 0.26 3.02 -6.34
N ALA A 42 -0.21 2.37 -5.29
CA ALA A 42 -0.40 0.92 -5.27
C ALA A 42 -1.38 0.44 -6.35
N LEU A 43 -2.51 1.13 -6.49
CA LEU A 43 -3.52 0.80 -7.49
C LEU A 43 -2.96 0.93 -8.91
N MET A 44 -2.30 2.04 -9.22
CA MET A 44 -1.75 2.28 -10.55
C MET A 44 -0.65 1.31 -10.92
N ARG A 45 0.23 0.98 -9.99
CA ARG A 45 1.30 -0.01 -10.22
C ARG A 45 0.73 -1.40 -10.46
N CYS A 46 -0.22 -1.83 -9.64
CA CYS A 46 -0.87 -3.12 -9.79
C CYS A 46 -1.69 -3.22 -11.08
N LEU A 47 -2.27 -2.13 -11.56
CA LEU A 47 -2.96 -2.09 -12.86
C LEU A 47 -1.98 -2.14 -14.03
N LYS A 48 -0.85 -1.45 -13.91
CA LYS A 48 0.16 -1.41 -14.96
C LYS A 48 0.89 -2.75 -15.12
N TYR A 49 1.14 -3.43 -14.01
CA TYR A 49 1.88 -4.70 -13.99
C TYR A 49 0.98 -5.83 -13.52
N PRO A 50 0.50 -6.69 -14.43
CA PRO A 50 -0.36 -7.82 -14.06
C PRO A 50 0.32 -8.81 -13.11
N GLN A 51 -0.49 -9.50 -12.30
CA GLN A 51 -0.03 -10.54 -11.38
C GLN A 51 1.01 -10.08 -10.34
N THR A 52 0.90 -8.83 -9.92
CA THR A 52 1.80 -8.26 -8.91
C THR A 52 1.08 -8.07 -7.58
N HIS A 53 1.86 -7.98 -6.51
CA HIS A 53 1.37 -7.87 -5.14
C HIS A 53 1.88 -6.59 -4.49
N ALA A 54 0.96 -5.73 -4.05
CA ALA A 54 1.23 -4.57 -3.23
C ALA A 54 0.77 -4.82 -1.80
N TYR A 55 1.58 -4.44 -0.82
CA TYR A 55 1.28 -4.61 0.60
C TYR A 55 1.25 -3.25 1.27
N LEU A 56 0.09 -2.89 1.82
CA LEU A 56 -0.15 -1.63 2.50
C LEU A 56 -0.29 -1.89 4.00
N PHE A 57 0.58 -1.29 4.78
CA PHE A 57 0.66 -1.50 6.22
C PHE A 57 0.20 -0.30 7.02
N ARG A 58 -0.58 -0.57 8.05
CA ARG A 58 -0.87 0.33 9.16
C ARG A 58 -0.67 -0.43 10.48
N ARG A 59 -0.49 0.28 11.59
CA ARG A 59 -0.15 -0.36 12.87
C ARG A 59 -1.24 -1.29 13.38
N THR A 60 -2.50 -0.86 13.33
CA THR A 60 -3.65 -1.65 13.81
C THR A 60 -4.70 -1.86 12.74
N TYR A 61 -5.48 -2.93 12.89
CA TYR A 61 -6.56 -3.22 11.95
C TYR A 61 -7.66 -2.15 11.92
N PRO A 62 -8.17 -1.63 13.05
CA PRO A 62 -9.14 -0.55 13.01
C PRO A 62 -8.66 0.71 12.29
N GLU A 63 -7.41 1.11 12.49
CA GLU A 63 -6.80 2.23 11.77
C GLU A 63 -6.69 1.94 10.27
N LEU A 64 -6.28 0.73 9.90
CA LEU A 64 -6.18 0.27 8.52
C LEU A 64 -7.54 0.37 7.80
N GLU A 65 -8.60 -0.16 8.42
CA GLU A 65 -9.95 -0.15 7.85
C GLU A 65 -10.50 1.26 7.71
N MET A 66 -10.33 2.10 8.69
CA MET A 66 -10.83 3.47 8.70
C MET A 66 -10.08 4.41 7.74
N THR A 67 -8.87 4.06 7.34
CA THR A 67 -8.02 4.89 6.48
C THR A 67 -7.80 4.27 5.11
N LEU A 68 -6.86 3.35 4.98
CA LEU A 68 -6.43 2.81 3.69
C LEU A 68 -7.54 2.04 2.96
N VAL A 69 -8.29 1.20 3.66
CA VAL A 69 -9.38 0.42 3.04
C VAL A 69 -10.49 1.35 2.55
N ARG A 70 -10.93 2.32 3.35
CA ARG A 70 -11.95 3.28 2.95
C ARG A 70 -11.48 4.18 1.81
N THR A 71 -10.24 4.63 1.86
CA THR A 71 -9.65 5.44 0.80
C THR A 71 -9.62 4.67 -0.51
N MET A 72 -9.16 3.43 -0.48
CA MET A 72 -9.14 2.57 -1.67
C MET A 72 -10.55 2.36 -2.24
N ALA A 73 -11.54 2.15 -1.39
CA ALA A 73 -12.93 1.99 -1.82
C ALA A 73 -13.49 3.24 -2.54
N ARG A 74 -12.98 4.42 -2.19
CA ARG A 74 -13.38 5.67 -2.84
C ARG A 74 -12.72 5.89 -4.19
N ILE A 75 -11.47 5.47 -4.34
CA ILE A 75 -10.68 5.74 -5.54
C ILE A 75 -10.71 4.60 -6.56
N ALA A 76 -10.91 3.37 -6.14
CA ALA A 76 -10.92 2.20 -7.03
C ALA A 76 -12.34 1.96 -7.59
N PRO A 77 -12.53 2.09 -8.91
CA PRO A 77 -13.78 1.69 -9.54
C PRO A 77 -14.08 0.21 -9.32
N LYS A 78 -15.35 -0.12 -9.12
CA LYS A 78 -15.79 -1.51 -8.89
C LYS A 78 -15.47 -2.46 -10.03
N GLU A 79 -15.37 -1.92 -11.24
CA GLU A 79 -15.06 -2.66 -12.46
C GLU A 79 -13.63 -3.19 -12.49
N LEU A 80 -12.72 -2.62 -11.70
CA LEU A 80 -11.31 -3.01 -11.68
C LEU A 80 -11.04 -4.31 -10.91
N GLY A 81 -11.91 -4.66 -9.96
CA GLY A 81 -11.69 -5.84 -9.15
C GLY A 81 -12.69 -5.99 -8.01
N LYS A 82 -12.41 -6.95 -7.14
CA LYS A 82 -13.28 -7.31 -6.03
C LYS A 82 -12.51 -7.21 -4.71
N TYR A 83 -13.07 -6.49 -3.74
CA TYR A 83 -12.58 -6.48 -2.37
C TYR A 83 -13.09 -7.70 -1.61
N VAL A 84 -12.17 -8.50 -1.07
CA VAL A 84 -12.46 -9.69 -0.27
C VAL A 84 -12.19 -9.35 1.20
N ALA A 85 -13.25 -9.02 1.93
CA ALA A 85 -13.15 -8.55 3.31
C ALA A 85 -12.52 -9.58 4.27
N SER A 86 -12.82 -10.86 4.09
CA SER A 86 -12.27 -11.93 4.94
C SER A 86 -10.75 -12.10 4.79
N ALA A 87 -10.20 -11.76 3.62
CA ALA A 87 -8.77 -11.84 3.33
C ALA A 87 -8.07 -10.49 3.40
N HIS A 88 -8.80 -9.38 3.56
CA HIS A 88 -8.28 -8.02 3.50
C HIS A 88 -7.50 -7.73 2.21
N GLU A 89 -8.07 -8.11 1.08
CA GLU A 89 -7.44 -8.00 -0.22
C GLU A 89 -8.36 -7.35 -1.24
N LEU A 90 -7.81 -6.46 -2.06
CA LEU A 90 -8.43 -6.03 -3.31
C LEU A 90 -7.83 -6.85 -4.45
N ARG A 91 -8.60 -7.77 -4.99
CA ARG A 91 -8.19 -8.63 -6.10
C ARG A 91 -8.59 -7.98 -7.41
N LEU A 92 -7.60 -7.57 -8.19
CA LEU A 92 -7.81 -6.93 -9.48
C LEU A 92 -8.05 -7.96 -10.59
N SER A 93 -8.80 -7.57 -11.60
CA SER A 93 -9.13 -8.45 -12.73
C SER A 93 -7.92 -8.89 -13.57
N ASN A 94 -6.80 -8.17 -13.50
CA ASN A 94 -5.54 -8.53 -14.16
C ASN A 94 -4.66 -9.53 -13.37
N GLY A 95 -5.17 -10.06 -12.26
CA GLY A 95 -4.46 -11.00 -11.40
C GLY A 95 -3.60 -10.35 -10.30
N SER A 96 -3.47 -9.04 -10.29
CA SER A 96 -2.78 -8.33 -9.21
C SER A 96 -3.62 -8.27 -7.95
N VAL A 97 -2.96 -8.19 -6.79
CA VAL A 97 -3.61 -8.14 -5.48
C VAL A 97 -3.02 -7.02 -4.63
N ILE A 98 -3.89 -6.22 -4.04
CA ILE A 98 -3.49 -5.23 -3.05
C ILE A 98 -3.89 -5.76 -1.67
N HIS A 99 -2.88 -5.99 -0.83
CA HIS A 99 -3.05 -6.53 0.52
C HIS A 99 -3.08 -5.40 1.55
N PHE A 100 -4.11 -5.41 2.39
CA PHE A 100 -4.23 -4.47 3.51
C PHE A 100 -3.81 -5.19 4.78
N CYS A 101 -2.73 -4.73 5.39
CA CYS A 101 -2.03 -5.45 6.45
C CYS A 101 -1.85 -4.60 7.70
N HIS A 102 -1.78 -5.25 8.85
CA HIS A 102 -1.42 -4.59 10.09
C HIS A 102 -0.29 -5.33 10.79
N LEU A 103 0.51 -4.59 11.56
CA LEU A 103 1.62 -5.11 12.35
C LEU A 103 1.49 -4.57 13.78
N SER A 104 0.72 -5.26 14.60
CA SER A 104 0.50 -4.83 16.00
C SER A 104 1.58 -5.36 16.96
N ASN A 105 2.25 -6.45 16.63
CA ASN A 105 3.37 -6.98 17.41
C ASN A 105 4.47 -7.58 16.53
N GLU A 106 5.68 -7.73 17.11
CA GLU A 106 6.90 -8.07 16.38
C GLU A 106 6.93 -9.51 15.83
N GLY A 107 6.35 -10.46 16.55
CA GLY A 107 6.40 -11.88 16.17
C GLY A 107 5.49 -12.23 15.00
N GLU A 108 4.35 -11.59 14.88
CA GLU A 108 3.38 -11.85 13.81
C GLU A 108 3.90 -11.43 12.44
N GLY A 109 4.62 -10.30 12.37
CA GLY A 109 5.10 -9.77 11.09
C GLY A 109 6.08 -10.71 10.39
N LEU A 110 7.02 -11.28 11.13
CA LEU A 110 8.02 -12.18 10.57
C LEU A 110 7.42 -13.50 10.10
N LEU A 111 6.50 -14.09 10.86
CA LEU A 111 5.90 -15.38 10.54
C LEU A 111 4.84 -15.27 9.45
N LYS A 112 3.99 -14.24 9.53
CA LYS A 112 2.84 -14.08 8.64
C LYS A 112 3.24 -13.77 7.19
N TYR A 113 4.30 -13.00 6.99
CA TYR A 113 4.73 -12.55 5.66
C TYR A 113 5.98 -13.24 5.15
N GLN A 114 6.50 -14.19 5.90
CA GLN A 114 7.65 -14.98 5.46
C GLN A 114 7.31 -15.79 4.21
N GLY A 115 8.09 -15.62 3.16
CA GLY A 115 7.84 -16.29 1.88
C GLY A 115 6.79 -15.63 1.00
N ALA A 116 6.20 -14.52 1.42
CA ALA A 116 5.27 -13.77 0.58
C ALA A 116 6.00 -13.11 -0.60
N GLU A 117 5.36 -13.13 -1.77
CA GLU A 117 5.84 -12.39 -2.92
C GLU A 117 5.39 -10.94 -2.80
N ILE A 118 6.34 -10.02 -2.66
CA ILE A 118 6.09 -8.60 -2.47
C ILE A 118 6.76 -7.81 -3.58
N HIS A 119 5.97 -7.13 -4.40
CA HIS A 119 6.49 -6.26 -5.46
C HIS A 119 6.59 -4.83 -4.99
N TRP A 120 5.57 -4.34 -4.24
CA TRP A 120 5.54 -3.00 -3.66
C TRP A 120 5.10 -3.06 -2.22
N LEU A 121 5.79 -2.29 -1.38
CA LEU A 121 5.60 -2.27 0.06
C LEU A 121 5.40 -0.84 0.54
N TYR A 122 4.30 -0.59 1.23
CA TYR A 122 3.92 0.72 1.71
C TYR A 122 3.65 0.70 3.21
N PHE A 123 4.24 1.66 3.92
CA PHE A 123 3.95 1.90 5.33
C PHE A 123 3.30 3.25 5.51
N ASP A 124 2.06 3.26 5.95
CA ASP A 124 1.37 4.48 6.36
C ASP A 124 1.61 4.71 7.86
N GLU A 125 1.89 5.96 8.22
CA GLU A 125 2.28 6.31 9.61
C GLU A 125 3.51 5.54 10.10
N LEU A 126 4.59 5.61 9.35
CA LEU A 126 5.83 4.85 9.63
C LEU A 126 6.36 5.07 11.06
N THR A 127 6.18 6.25 11.62
CA THR A 127 6.60 6.58 12.99
C THR A 127 5.94 5.72 14.07
N HIS A 128 4.80 5.10 13.75
CA HIS A 128 4.13 4.15 14.64
C HIS A 128 4.75 2.76 14.64
N PHE A 129 5.69 2.49 13.73
CA PHE A 129 6.39 1.22 13.66
C PHE A 129 7.78 1.33 14.27
N THR A 130 8.18 0.32 15.04
CA THR A 130 9.58 0.15 15.44
C THR A 130 10.34 -0.61 14.36
N LYS A 131 11.68 -0.53 14.37
CA LYS A 131 12.50 -1.31 13.43
C LYS A 131 12.21 -2.80 13.46
N ALA A 132 11.92 -3.33 14.64
CA ALA A 132 11.57 -4.74 14.82
C ALA A 132 10.18 -5.06 14.24
N LYS A 133 9.24 -4.14 14.33
CA LYS A 133 7.91 -4.28 13.68
C LYS A 133 8.00 -4.17 12.17
N CYS A 134 8.95 -3.41 11.66
CA CYS A 134 9.27 -3.36 10.24
C CYS A 134 10.22 -4.50 9.87
N PHE A 135 9.79 -5.73 10.07
CA PHE A 135 10.46 -6.93 9.57
C PHE A 135 11.83 -7.25 10.18
N GLY A 136 12.05 -6.89 11.46
CA GLY A 136 13.26 -7.25 12.19
C GLY A 136 14.55 -6.70 11.60
N GLY A 137 14.50 -5.54 10.97
CA GLY A 137 15.66 -4.92 10.33
C GLY A 137 16.06 -5.57 9.00
N ARG A 138 15.31 -6.54 8.53
CA ARG A 138 15.45 -7.08 7.18
C ARG A 138 14.30 -6.60 6.32
N ILE A 139 14.63 -5.86 5.34
CA ILE A 139 13.74 -5.60 4.23
C ILE A 139 13.61 -6.91 3.46
N PHE A 140 12.39 -7.30 3.13
CA PHE A 140 12.19 -8.43 2.22
C PHE A 140 12.96 -8.19 0.93
N THR A 141 13.44 -9.24 0.32
CA THR A 141 13.89 -9.17 -1.07
C THR A 141 12.66 -8.83 -1.92
N TYR A 142 12.41 -7.57 -2.07
CA TYR A 142 11.46 -7.06 -3.03
C TYR A 142 12.20 -6.73 -4.32
N THR A 143 11.54 -6.96 -5.39
CA THR A 143 12.14 -6.77 -6.69
C THR A 143 12.07 -5.34 -7.19
N GLU A 144 11.34 -4.43 -6.53
CA GLU A 144 11.14 -3.13 -7.13
C GLU A 144 11.13 -1.91 -6.21
N ARG A 145 10.30 -1.80 -5.16
CA ARG A 145 10.22 -0.51 -4.47
C ARG A 145 9.62 -0.58 -3.08
N LEU A 146 10.30 0.02 -2.11
CA LEU A 146 9.76 0.32 -0.79
C LEU A 146 9.26 1.76 -0.79
N GLU A 147 7.99 1.97 -0.53
CA GLU A 147 7.42 3.31 -0.37
C GLU A 147 6.95 3.52 1.06
N ILE A 148 7.49 4.55 1.68
CA ILE A 148 7.29 4.86 3.08
C ILE A 148 6.62 6.23 3.19
N ALA A 149 5.49 6.26 3.83
CA ALA A 149 4.76 7.49 4.04
C ALA A 149 4.51 7.79 5.53
#